data_7710f7a6383e322b63dfbb866006ec46
#
_entry.id   7710f7a6383e322b63dfbb866006ec46
#
_cell.length_a   1.000
_cell.length_b   1.000
_cell.length_c   1.000
_cell.angle_alpha   90.00
_cell.angle_beta   90.00
_cell.angle_gamma   90.00
#
_symmetry.space_group_name_H-M   'P 1'
#
loop_
_entity.id
_entity.type
_entity.pdbx_description
1 polymer ?
#
loop_
_entity_poly.entity_id
_entity_poly.type
_entity_poly.pdbx_seq_one_letter_code
_entity_poly.pdbx_strand_id
1 'polypeptide(L)'
;DEDLKTSFYTRLYHACQTPFTINDYSGSYKGSDGKVYKSQQLPYYHGWSIWDTYRTKYPLLSIVCPTEYKHMISSLAELYKQGKPRSATKTEPFLTTRTEHSIITILDALQKGMFDGSLDELLPLMLKEAEDISNDSPDKALERGYDFWGVSELAGKMGNKELKKEFSLRSKEYRPIWLQKFKDIGPTSDIMHGDGLYEGTIWQYRWFVPHDFDWVIATLGSKKKVLSELDYFFENNLFNMGNQPDIHVPFLYYYLGAPWKTQKLVRQILLEPTTNYYGTHEKWEKPYIGKIFNTTPQGYLKEMDDDAGTMSS
;
A
#
# COMPACT_ATOMS: atom_id res chain seq x y z
N ASP A 1 -10.02 11.68 26.52
CA ASP A 1 -10.63 12.63 25.58
C ASP A 1 -11.63 11.87 24.71
N GLU A 2 -12.92 12.21 24.79
CA GLU A 2 -14.01 11.53 24.08
C GLU A 2 -13.91 11.76 22.55
N ASP A 3 -13.43 12.90 22.10
CA ASP A 3 -13.24 13.18 20.68
C ASP A 3 -12.17 12.28 20.06
N LEU A 4 -11.05 12.06 20.75
CA LEU A 4 -10.02 11.13 20.30
C LEU A 4 -10.53 9.70 20.25
N LYS A 5 -11.31 9.29 21.24
CA LYS A 5 -11.94 7.97 21.29
C LYS A 5 -12.94 7.80 20.15
N THR A 6 -13.82 8.76 19.93
CA THR A 6 -14.78 8.76 18.81
C THR A 6 -14.05 8.68 17.47
N SER A 7 -13.05 9.51 17.26
CA SER A 7 -12.24 9.53 16.05
C SER A 7 -11.51 8.19 15.81
N PHE A 8 -10.95 7.58 16.87
CA PHE A 8 -10.28 6.28 16.78
C PHE A 8 -11.25 5.17 16.35
N TYR A 9 -12.40 5.04 17.04
CA TYR A 9 -13.35 3.97 16.72
C TYR A 9 -14.04 4.18 15.38
N THR A 10 -14.28 5.42 14.95
CA THR A 10 -14.81 5.71 13.60
C THR A 10 -13.84 5.22 12.53
N ARG A 11 -12.55 5.53 12.66
CA ARG A 11 -11.52 5.06 11.71
C ARG A 11 -11.35 3.56 11.73
N LEU A 12 -11.34 2.95 12.92
CA LEU A 12 -11.25 1.49 13.04
C LEU A 12 -12.46 0.80 12.39
N TYR A 13 -13.66 1.36 12.53
CA TYR A 13 -14.86 0.88 11.84
C TYR A 13 -14.68 0.91 10.32
N HIS A 14 -14.25 2.03 9.75
CA HIS A 14 -13.98 2.15 8.31
C HIS A 14 -12.87 1.19 7.86
N ALA A 15 -11.79 1.07 8.61
CA ALA A 15 -10.71 0.15 8.31
C ALA A 15 -11.16 -1.33 8.28
N CYS A 16 -12.19 -1.69 9.03
CA CYS A 16 -12.71 -3.05 9.12
C CYS A 16 -13.87 -3.35 8.15
N GLN A 17 -14.33 -2.41 7.33
CA GLN A 17 -15.46 -2.65 6.41
C GLN A 17 -15.13 -3.63 5.29
N THR A 18 -13.88 -3.67 4.85
CA THR A 18 -13.39 -4.60 3.84
C THR A 18 -12.08 -5.26 4.29
N PRO A 19 -11.70 -6.43 3.80
CA PRO A 19 -12.53 -7.40 3.12
C PRO A 19 -13.61 -7.95 4.05
N PHE A 20 -14.69 -8.46 3.51
CA PHE A 20 -15.82 -9.03 4.25
C PHE A 20 -16.09 -10.47 3.83
N THR A 21 -16.82 -11.21 4.64
CA THR A 21 -17.13 -12.62 4.39
C THR A 21 -18.21 -12.76 3.32
N ILE A 22 -18.00 -13.66 2.36
CA ILE A 22 -18.93 -13.91 1.25
C ILE A 22 -19.48 -15.34 1.20
N ASN A 23 -18.96 -16.24 2.01
CA ASN A 23 -19.46 -17.62 2.06
C ASN A 23 -20.80 -17.68 2.80
N ASP A 24 -21.63 -18.60 2.37
CA ASP A 24 -22.85 -18.96 3.06
C ASP A 24 -22.57 -19.83 4.30
N TYR A 25 -23.65 -20.20 5.01
CA TYR A 25 -23.56 -21.05 6.20
C TYR A 25 -22.96 -22.44 5.92
N SER A 26 -23.12 -22.98 4.69
CA SER A 26 -22.54 -24.25 4.29
C SER A 26 -21.03 -24.16 3.95
N GLY A 27 -20.48 -22.95 3.90
CA GLY A 27 -19.14 -22.67 3.44
C GLY A 27 -19.03 -22.44 1.93
N SER A 28 -20.14 -22.43 1.18
CA SER A 28 -20.14 -22.24 -0.26
C SER A 28 -19.99 -20.75 -0.60
N TYR A 29 -19.20 -20.45 -1.63
CA TYR A 29 -19.02 -19.08 -2.13
C TYR A 29 -18.78 -19.07 -3.64
N LYS A 30 -19.05 -17.95 -4.29
CA LYS A 30 -18.76 -17.71 -5.70
C LYS A 30 -17.31 -17.18 -5.83
N GLY A 31 -16.48 -17.84 -6.63
CA GLY A 31 -15.13 -17.38 -6.93
C GLY A 31 -15.10 -16.29 -8.00
N SER A 32 -13.96 -15.63 -8.16
CA SER A 32 -13.73 -14.58 -9.15
C SER A 32 -13.85 -15.08 -10.60
N ASP A 33 -13.65 -16.38 -10.83
CA ASP A 33 -13.88 -17.03 -12.12
C ASP A 33 -15.35 -17.37 -12.38
N GLY A 34 -16.26 -17.05 -11.45
CA GLY A 34 -17.69 -17.28 -11.52
C GLY A 34 -18.15 -18.67 -11.10
N LYS A 35 -17.23 -19.55 -10.74
CA LYS A 35 -17.57 -20.91 -10.25
C LYS A 35 -17.94 -20.89 -8.78
N VAL A 36 -18.62 -21.93 -8.32
CA VAL A 36 -18.93 -22.12 -6.91
C VAL A 36 -17.87 -23.00 -6.28
N TYR A 37 -17.33 -22.53 -5.18
CA TYR A 37 -16.34 -23.21 -4.35
C TYR A 37 -16.92 -23.49 -2.96
N LYS A 38 -16.22 -24.33 -2.22
CA LYS A 38 -16.49 -24.57 -0.81
C LYS A 38 -15.25 -24.24 -0.01
N SER A 39 -15.33 -23.27 0.89
CA SER A 39 -14.24 -22.95 1.79
C SER A 39 -14.01 -24.12 2.76
N GLN A 40 -12.75 -24.55 2.85
CA GLN A 40 -12.32 -25.51 3.87
C GLN A 40 -12.05 -24.81 5.21
N GLN A 41 -11.74 -23.52 5.15
CA GLN A 41 -11.55 -22.63 6.31
C GLN A 41 -12.60 -21.54 6.27
N LEU A 42 -13.46 -21.49 7.24
CA LEU A 42 -14.45 -20.42 7.41
C LEU A 42 -13.89 -19.39 8.38
N PRO A 43 -14.10 -18.09 8.13
CA PRO A 43 -14.80 -17.45 6.99
C PRO A 43 -13.92 -17.30 5.73
N TYR A 44 -14.54 -17.13 4.54
CA TYR A 44 -13.87 -16.77 3.30
C TYR A 44 -14.14 -15.29 2.98
N TYR A 45 -13.08 -14.53 2.74
CA TYR A 45 -13.11 -13.08 2.55
C TYR A 45 -12.99 -12.65 1.10
N HIS A 46 -13.67 -11.58 0.74
CA HIS A 46 -13.59 -10.91 -0.56
C HIS A 46 -13.84 -9.40 -0.42
N GLY A 47 -13.78 -8.65 -1.55
CA GLY A 47 -13.88 -7.19 -1.55
C GLY A 47 -12.51 -6.55 -1.33
N TRP A 48 -11.55 -6.92 -2.19
CA TRP A 48 -10.16 -6.52 -2.07
C TRP A 48 -9.89 -5.15 -2.68
N SER A 49 -9.10 -4.35 -2.01
CA SER A 49 -8.45 -3.12 -2.47
C SER A 49 -7.02 -3.12 -1.92
N ILE A 50 -6.18 -3.99 -2.46
CA ILE A 50 -4.86 -4.28 -1.88
C ILE A 50 -3.91 -3.10 -2.05
N TRP A 51 -3.91 -2.45 -3.22
CA TRP A 51 -3.08 -1.29 -3.50
C TRP A 51 -3.26 -0.19 -2.44
N ASP A 52 -4.49 0.01 -1.98
CA ASP A 52 -4.83 1.00 -0.96
C ASP A 52 -4.44 0.55 0.45
N THR A 53 -4.55 -0.75 0.73
CA THR A 53 -4.62 -1.26 2.11
C THR A 53 -3.35 -1.98 2.58
N TYR A 54 -2.46 -2.41 1.69
CA TYR A 54 -1.30 -3.21 2.06
C TYR A 54 -0.32 -2.47 2.98
N ARG A 55 -0.22 -1.13 2.84
CA ARG A 55 0.75 -0.31 3.58
C ARG A 55 0.46 -0.22 5.07
N THR A 56 -0.81 -0.13 5.44
CA THR A 56 -1.24 0.19 6.81
C THR A 56 -2.27 -0.78 7.35
N LYS A 57 -3.34 -1.07 6.62
CA LYS A 57 -4.48 -1.86 7.10
C LYS A 57 -4.11 -3.29 7.49
N TYR A 58 -3.46 -4.04 6.61
CA TYR A 58 -3.08 -5.42 6.92
C TYR A 58 -2.05 -5.51 8.05
N PRO A 59 -1.03 -4.63 8.13
CA PRO A 59 -0.20 -4.52 9.33
C PRO A 59 -1.01 -4.27 10.61
N LEU A 60 -1.99 -3.36 10.60
CA LEU A 60 -2.88 -3.10 11.73
C LEU A 60 -3.70 -4.33 12.11
N LEU A 61 -4.37 -4.97 11.14
CA LEU A 61 -5.20 -6.15 11.37
C LEU A 61 -4.40 -7.33 11.94
N SER A 62 -3.14 -7.47 11.55
CA SER A 62 -2.25 -8.49 12.11
C SER A 62 -2.03 -8.34 13.62
N ILE A 63 -2.25 -7.14 14.16
CA ILE A 63 -2.09 -6.82 15.59
C ILE A 63 -3.45 -6.87 16.32
N VAL A 64 -4.48 -6.24 15.76
CA VAL A 64 -5.76 -6.03 16.45
C VAL A 64 -6.75 -7.19 16.30
N CYS A 65 -6.66 -7.95 15.20
CA CYS A 65 -7.50 -9.13 14.94
C CYS A 65 -6.73 -10.24 14.19
N PRO A 66 -5.72 -10.85 14.86
CA PRO A 66 -4.79 -11.78 14.20
C PRO A 66 -5.45 -13.05 13.66
N THR A 67 -6.57 -13.49 14.23
CA THR A 67 -7.31 -14.66 13.74
C THR A 67 -8.00 -14.38 12.42
N GLU A 68 -8.74 -13.29 12.34
CA GLU A 68 -9.41 -12.83 11.13
C GLU A 68 -8.39 -12.49 10.03
N TYR A 69 -7.28 -11.86 10.41
CA TYR A 69 -6.18 -11.58 9.48
C TYR A 69 -5.65 -12.85 8.81
N LYS A 70 -5.41 -13.94 9.56
CA LYS A 70 -5.00 -15.23 8.98
C LYS A 70 -6.01 -15.76 7.96
N HIS A 71 -7.31 -15.67 8.27
CA HIS A 71 -8.36 -16.09 7.35
C HIS A 71 -8.41 -15.20 6.09
N MET A 72 -8.19 -13.89 6.24
CA MET A 72 -8.09 -12.97 5.10
C MET A 72 -6.91 -13.35 4.20
N ILE A 73 -5.73 -13.61 4.76
CA ILE A 73 -4.54 -14.00 4.00
C ILE A 73 -4.76 -15.37 3.30
N SER A 74 -5.38 -16.31 3.97
CA SER A 74 -5.74 -17.59 3.34
C SER A 74 -6.72 -17.41 2.19
N SER A 75 -7.70 -16.53 2.33
CA SER A 75 -8.65 -16.19 1.27
C SER A 75 -7.96 -15.49 0.08
N LEU A 76 -6.99 -14.62 0.35
CA LEU A 76 -6.19 -13.98 -0.69
C LEU A 76 -5.32 -15.00 -1.46
N ALA A 77 -4.77 -16.00 -0.76
CA ALA A 77 -4.04 -17.09 -1.40
C ALA A 77 -4.95 -17.96 -2.30
N GLU A 78 -6.15 -18.27 -1.84
CA GLU A 78 -7.13 -19.00 -2.66
C GLU A 78 -7.59 -18.17 -3.88
N LEU A 79 -7.66 -16.85 -3.78
CA LEU A 79 -7.97 -15.97 -4.89
C LEU A 79 -6.94 -16.11 -6.05
N TYR A 80 -5.66 -16.28 -5.74
CA TYR A 80 -4.64 -16.57 -6.76
C TYR A 80 -4.95 -17.85 -7.54
N LYS A 81 -5.36 -18.91 -6.87
CA LYS A 81 -5.71 -20.20 -7.49
C LYS A 81 -6.95 -20.12 -8.37
N GLN A 82 -7.83 -19.17 -8.11
CA GLN A 82 -9.05 -18.90 -8.88
C GLN A 82 -8.82 -17.89 -10.03
N GLY A 83 -7.57 -17.58 -10.35
CA GLY A 83 -7.24 -16.61 -11.39
C GLY A 83 -7.47 -15.18 -10.91
N LYS A 84 -6.81 -14.81 -9.81
CA LYS A 84 -6.89 -13.47 -9.19
C LYS A 84 -6.96 -12.34 -10.22
N PRO A 85 -8.07 -11.58 -10.26
CA PRO A 85 -8.17 -10.43 -11.13
C PRO A 85 -7.34 -9.28 -10.60
N ARG A 86 -6.80 -8.46 -11.50
CA ARG A 86 -6.14 -7.21 -11.15
C ARG A 86 -7.14 -6.10 -10.83
N SER A 87 -8.29 -6.16 -11.46
CA SER A 87 -9.42 -5.26 -11.25
C SER A 87 -10.72 -6.03 -11.38
N ALA A 88 -11.83 -5.42 -11.01
CA ALA A 88 -13.15 -6.02 -11.01
C ALA A 88 -13.51 -6.71 -12.34
N THR A 89 -14.08 -7.88 -12.23
CA THR A 89 -14.62 -8.68 -13.36
C THR A 89 -16.13 -8.78 -13.27
N LYS A 90 -16.78 -9.15 -14.39
CA LYS A 90 -18.22 -9.37 -14.43
C LYS A 90 -18.68 -10.60 -13.62
N THR A 91 -17.78 -11.49 -13.30
CA THR A 91 -18.08 -12.75 -12.62
C THR A 91 -17.82 -12.70 -11.13
N GLU A 92 -17.11 -11.69 -10.65
CA GLU A 92 -16.82 -11.55 -9.23
C GLU A 92 -18.07 -11.43 -8.38
N PRO A 93 -18.05 -12.04 -7.17
CA PRO A 93 -19.16 -11.92 -6.22
C PRO A 93 -19.30 -10.49 -5.69
N PHE A 94 -18.20 -9.73 -5.69
CA PHE A 94 -18.14 -8.34 -5.28
C PHE A 94 -16.98 -7.62 -5.98
N LEU A 95 -17.03 -6.30 -6.07
CA LEU A 95 -15.99 -5.52 -6.73
C LEU A 95 -14.65 -5.67 -6.02
N THR A 96 -13.64 -6.06 -6.80
CA THR A 96 -12.24 -5.97 -6.42
C THR A 96 -11.65 -4.78 -7.17
N THR A 97 -11.06 -3.84 -6.44
CA THR A 97 -10.45 -2.67 -7.07
C THR A 97 -9.05 -3.05 -7.52
N ARG A 98 -8.01 -2.60 -6.93
CA ARG A 98 -6.64 -2.90 -7.33
C ARG A 98 -6.04 -3.97 -6.41
N THR A 99 -5.49 -5.04 -6.99
CA THR A 99 -4.93 -6.16 -6.23
C THR A 99 -3.42 -6.26 -6.28
N GLU A 100 -2.75 -5.29 -6.88
CA GLU A 100 -1.29 -5.18 -6.85
C GLU A 100 -0.78 -5.16 -5.42
N HIS A 101 0.44 -5.63 -5.21
CA HIS A 101 1.10 -5.77 -3.89
C HIS A 101 0.48 -6.83 -2.96
N SER A 102 -0.39 -7.72 -3.48
CA SER A 102 -0.82 -8.92 -2.74
C SER A 102 0.38 -9.79 -2.36
N ILE A 103 1.42 -9.82 -3.19
CA ILE A 103 2.71 -10.49 -2.95
C ILE A 103 3.32 -9.97 -1.64
N ILE A 104 3.34 -8.65 -1.46
CA ILE A 104 3.89 -7.98 -0.27
C ILE A 104 3.05 -8.32 0.97
N THR A 105 1.72 -8.33 0.83
CA THR A 105 0.80 -8.66 1.92
C THR A 105 1.01 -10.10 2.40
N ILE A 106 1.17 -11.06 1.49
CA ILE A 106 1.42 -12.47 1.84
C ILE A 106 2.84 -12.65 2.39
N LEU A 107 3.84 -11.95 1.84
CA LEU A 107 5.20 -11.97 2.37
C LEU A 107 5.25 -11.47 3.83
N ASP A 108 4.57 -10.38 4.14
CA ASP A 108 4.47 -9.84 5.50
C ASP A 108 3.81 -10.86 6.45
N ALA A 109 2.69 -11.46 6.04
CA ALA A 109 2.02 -12.48 6.82
C ALA A 109 2.91 -13.71 7.07
N LEU A 110 3.65 -14.14 6.06
CA LEU A 110 4.60 -15.25 6.18
C LEU A 110 5.74 -14.92 7.14
N GLN A 111 6.27 -13.69 7.10
CA GLN A 111 7.33 -13.23 8.02
C GLN A 111 6.85 -13.18 9.46
N LYS A 112 5.60 -12.86 9.69
CA LYS A 112 4.95 -12.84 11.01
C LYS A 112 4.52 -14.23 11.51
N GLY A 113 4.68 -15.30 10.71
CA GLY A 113 4.18 -16.64 11.04
C GLY A 113 2.64 -16.73 11.03
N MET A 114 2.00 -15.91 10.21
CA MET A 114 0.55 -15.81 10.09
C MET A 114 0.00 -16.34 8.76
N PHE A 115 0.85 -17.01 7.99
CA PHE A 115 0.50 -17.71 6.77
C PHE A 115 1.26 -19.05 6.71
N ASP A 116 0.52 -20.14 6.50
CA ASP A 116 1.01 -21.52 6.45
C ASP A 116 0.65 -22.23 5.14
N GLY A 117 0.15 -21.49 4.15
CA GLY A 117 -0.17 -22.03 2.83
C GLY A 117 1.07 -22.43 2.01
N SER A 118 0.85 -23.23 0.96
CA SER A 118 1.91 -23.70 0.07
C SER A 118 2.45 -22.58 -0.83
N LEU A 119 3.72 -22.21 -0.64
CA LEU A 119 4.40 -21.28 -1.54
C LEU A 119 4.72 -21.92 -2.90
N ASP A 120 4.87 -23.22 -2.99
CA ASP A 120 5.14 -23.94 -4.26
C ASP A 120 4.00 -23.73 -5.26
N GLU A 121 2.75 -23.68 -4.77
CA GLU A 121 1.58 -23.41 -5.60
C GLU A 121 1.42 -21.91 -5.92
N LEU A 122 1.75 -21.03 -4.98
CA LEU A 122 1.47 -19.60 -5.09
C LEU A 122 2.55 -18.83 -5.84
N LEU A 123 3.82 -19.16 -5.63
CA LEU A 123 4.93 -18.37 -6.19
C LEU A 123 4.88 -18.25 -7.72
N PRO A 124 4.54 -19.32 -8.51
CA PRO A 124 4.38 -19.17 -9.95
C PRO A 124 3.24 -18.20 -10.36
N LEU A 125 2.16 -18.16 -9.58
CA LEU A 125 1.02 -17.27 -9.84
C LEU A 125 1.35 -15.82 -9.47
N MET A 126 2.04 -15.60 -8.36
CA MET A 126 2.55 -14.31 -7.92
C MET A 126 3.59 -13.75 -8.91
N LEU A 127 4.48 -14.61 -9.39
CA LEU A 127 5.46 -14.26 -10.40
C LEU A 127 4.78 -13.73 -11.67
N LYS A 128 3.78 -14.45 -12.16
CA LYS A 128 3.01 -14.02 -13.32
C LYS A 128 2.36 -12.66 -13.07
N GLU A 129 1.75 -12.44 -11.93
CA GLU A 129 1.15 -11.14 -11.58
C GLU A 129 2.17 -10.01 -11.62
N ALA A 130 3.34 -10.20 -10.99
CA ALA A 130 4.40 -9.19 -10.99
C ALA A 130 4.93 -8.90 -12.39
N GLU A 131 4.99 -9.90 -13.27
CA GLU A 131 5.38 -9.73 -14.67
C GLU A 131 4.32 -9.02 -15.52
N ASP A 132 3.04 -9.20 -15.19
CA ASP A 132 1.91 -8.55 -15.88
C ASP A 132 1.81 -7.04 -15.52
N ILE A 133 2.50 -6.54 -14.49
CA ILE A 133 2.62 -5.11 -14.26
C ILE A 133 3.49 -4.52 -15.36
N SER A 134 2.92 -3.59 -16.14
CA SER A 134 3.67 -2.95 -17.23
C SER A 134 4.83 -2.09 -16.70
N ASN A 135 5.72 -1.70 -17.59
CA ASN A 135 6.85 -0.82 -17.28
C ASN A 135 6.79 0.45 -18.15
N ASP A 136 5.58 0.88 -18.48
CA ASP A 136 5.31 1.95 -19.46
C ASP A 136 5.12 3.33 -18.80
N SER A 137 5.04 3.38 -17.47
CA SER A 137 4.92 4.62 -16.70
C SER A 137 5.80 4.59 -15.44
N PRO A 138 6.18 5.77 -14.92
CA PRO A 138 7.07 5.84 -13.76
C PRO A 138 6.52 5.15 -12.50
N ASP A 139 5.24 5.31 -12.21
CA ASP A 139 4.56 4.66 -11.08
C ASP A 139 4.60 3.12 -11.19
N LYS A 140 4.22 2.59 -12.35
CA LYS A 140 4.21 1.15 -12.59
C LYS A 140 5.62 0.54 -12.57
N ALA A 141 6.62 1.28 -13.02
CA ALA A 141 8.00 0.84 -12.91
C ALA A 141 8.43 0.66 -11.44
N LEU A 142 8.04 1.58 -10.57
CA LEU A 142 8.30 1.50 -9.12
C LEU A 142 7.51 0.34 -8.48
N GLU A 143 6.21 0.24 -8.78
CA GLU A 143 5.33 -0.83 -8.27
C GLU A 143 5.81 -2.22 -8.68
N ARG A 144 6.16 -2.39 -9.96
CA ARG A 144 6.74 -3.64 -10.48
C ARG A 144 8.05 -4.00 -9.78
N GLY A 145 8.93 -3.02 -9.58
CA GLY A 145 10.18 -3.22 -8.85
C GLY A 145 9.95 -3.71 -7.42
N TYR A 146 8.92 -3.18 -6.75
CA TYR A 146 8.56 -3.60 -5.42
C TYR A 146 8.01 -5.03 -5.38
N ASP A 147 7.12 -5.40 -6.28
CA ASP A 147 6.59 -6.77 -6.35
C ASP A 147 7.66 -7.78 -6.77
N PHE A 148 8.60 -7.42 -7.66
CA PHE A 148 9.76 -8.26 -7.95
C PHE A 148 10.65 -8.48 -6.74
N TRP A 149 10.84 -7.47 -5.90
CA TRP A 149 11.51 -7.66 -4.63
C TRP A 149 10.76 -8.66 -3.73
N GLY A 150 9.43 -8.55 -3.64
CA GLY A 150 8.59 -9.51 -2.92
C GLY A 150 8.78 -10.94 -3.41
N VAL A 151 8.77 -11.16 -4.73
CA VAL A 151 9.07 -12.47 -5.35
C VAL A 151 10.46 -12.97 -4.95
N SER A 152 11.47 -12.10 -5.00
CA SER A 152 12.84 -12.44 -4.58
C SER A 152 12.90 -12.93 -3.13
N GLU A 153 12.20 -12.26 -2.22
CA GLU A 153 12.18 -12.64 -0.81
C GLU A 153 11.44 -13.96 -0.58
N LEU A 154 10.31 -14.19 -1.25
CA LEU A 154 9.58 -15.46 -1.20
C LEU A 154 10.42 -16.61 -1.75
N ALA A 155 11.08 -16.43 -2.91
CA ALA A 155 11.99 -17.43 -3.49
C ALA A 155 13.15 -17.77 -2.52
N GLY A 156 13.67 -16.76 -1.82
CA GLY A 156 14.69 -16.96 -0.79
C GLY A 156 14.22 -17.81 0.38
N LYS A 157 12.99 -17.64 0.85
CA LYS A 157 12.38 -18.44 1.90
C LYS A 157 12.16 -19.90 1.47
N MET A 158 11.92 -20.13 0.18
CA MET A 158 11.81 -21.48 -0.40
C MET A 158 13.17 -22.12 -0.71
N GLY A 159 14.27 -21.41 -0.50
CA GLY A 159 15.62 -21.91 -0.83
C GLY A 159 15.96 -21.86 -2.33
N ASN A 160 15.12 -21.25 -3.17
CA ASN A 160 15.37 -21.07 -4.60
C ASN A 160 16.33 -19.89 -4.85
N LYS A 161 17.63 -20.17 -4.80
CA LYS A 161 18.69 -19.16 -4.91
C LYS A 161 18.75 -18.50 -6.28
N GLU A 162 18.43 -19.24 -7.33
CA GLU A 162 18.48 -18.73 -8.72
C GLU A 162 17.37 -17.70 -8.94
N LEU A 163 16.14 -18.06 -8.61
CA LEU A 163 14.99 -17.16 -8.73
C LEU A 163 15.16 -15.93 -7.81
N LYS A 164 15.65 -16.13 -6.58
CA LYS A 164 15.99 -15.02 -5.68
C LYS A 164 16.95 -14.04 -6.32
N LYS A 165 18.05 -14.53 -6.90
CA LYS A 165 19.06 -13.70 -7.54
C LYS A 165 18.49 -12.96 -8.74
N GLU A 166 17.75 -13.64 -9.61
CA GLU A 166 17.12 -13.05 -10.79
C GLU A 166 16.23 -11.88 -10.39
N PHE A 167 15.24 -12.12 -9.51
CA PHE A 167 14.26 -11.11 -9.13
C PHE A 167 14.83 -10.01 -8.24
N SER A 168 15.88 -10.29 -7.47
CA SER A 168 16.66 -9.23 -6.80
C SER A 168 17.37 -8.27 -7.77
N LEU A 169 17.71 -8.72 -8.97
CA LEU A 169 18.24 -7.84 -10.02
C LEU A 169 17.11 -7.08 -10.71
N ARG A 170 16.05 -7.78 -11.10
CA ARG A 170 14.88 -7.20 -11.77
C ARG A 170 14.16 -6.17 -10.91
N SER A 171 14.15 -6.34 -9.59
CA SER A 171 13.57 -5.36 -8.67
C SER A 171 14.23 -3.97 -8.73
N LYS A 172 15.37 -3.86 -9.42
CA LYS A 172 16.13 -2.61 -9.61
C LYS A 172 15.96 -2.00 -11.00
N GLU A 173 15.15 -2.60 -11.86
CA GLU A 173 14.89 -2.13 -13.22
C GLU A 173 14.23 -0.73 -13.26
N TYR A 174 13.60 -0.30 -12.19
CA TYR A 174 13.02 1.05 -12.04
C TYR A 174 14.08 2.16 -11.92
N ARG A 175 15.34 1.86 -11.56
CA ARG A 175 16.36 2.86 -11.23
C ARG A 175 16.64 3.89 -12.34
N PRO A 176 16.73 3.54 -13.64
CA PRO A 176 16.88 4.54 -14.71
C PRO A 176 15.73 5.54 -14.76
N ILE A 177 14.48 5.09 -14.61
CA ILE A 177 13.30 5.94 -14.58
C ILE A 177 13.35 6.84 -13.34
N TRP A 178 13.71 6.31 -12.18
CA TRP A 178 13.85 7.08 -10.95
C TRP A 178 14.91 8.18 -11.08
N LEU A 179 16.07 7.88 -11.66
CA LEU A 179 17.13 8.86 -11.92
C LEU A 179 16.66 9.99 -12.85
N GLN A 180 15.89 9.65 -13.86
CA GLN A 180 15.39 10.60 -14.85
C GLN A 180 14.28 11.49 -14.30
N LYS A 181 13.33 10.91 -13.54
CA LYS A 181 12.08 11.59 -13.14
C LYS A 181 12.13 12.19 -11.73
N PHE A 182 12.82 11.55 -10.79
CA PHE A 182 12.67 11.84 -9.37
C PHE A 182 13.94 12.36 -8.69
N LYS A 183 15.13 12.20 -9.29
CA LYS A 183 16.40 12.56 -8.65
C LYS A 183 16.50 14.07 -8.42
N ASP A 184 16.28 14.85 -9.44
CA ASP A 184 16.57 16.29 -9.46
C ASP A 184 15.30 17.14 -9.41
N ILE A 185 14.32 16.71 -8.59
CA ILE A 185 13.12 17.52 -8.33
C ILE A 185 13.42 18.63 -7.31
N GLY A 186 12.76 19.77 -7.46
CA GLY A 186 12.99 20.94 -6.64
C GLY A 186 11.78 21.89 -6.59
N PRO A 187 11.90 23.07 -6.00
CA PRO A 187 10.76 23.99 -5.75
C PRO A 187 9.94 24.37 -6.99
N THR A 188 10.52 24.23 -8.19
CA THR A 188 9.84 24.52 -9.47
C THR A 188 9.17 23.27 -10.09
N SER A 189 9.35 22.09 -9.49
CA SER A 189 8.71 20.88 -9.98
C SER A 189 7.22 20.90 -9.69
N ASP A 190 6.43 20.37 -10.62
CA ASP A 190 4.97 20.33 -10.47
C ASP A 190 4.57 19.49 -9.25
N ILE A 191 3.52 19.93 -8.57
CA ILE A 191 2.90 19.23 -7.45
C ILE A 191 1.64 18.48 -7.87
N MET A 192 1.33 18.46 -9.17
CA MET A 192 0.11 17.86 -9.70
C MET A 192 0.23 16.36 -9.92
N HIS A 193 -0.90 15.69 -9.96
CA HIS A 193 -1.04 14.38 -10.56
C HIS A 193 -0.76 14.44 -12.06
N GLY A 194 -0.26 13.38 -12.64
CA GLY A 194 -0.04 13.27 -14.08
C GLY A 194 1.31 12.66 -14.43
N ASP A 195 1.72 12.79 -15.67
CA ASP A 195 3.00 12.28 -16.19
C ASP A 195 3.24 10.79 -15.97
N GLY A 196 2.17 9.96 -15.99
CA GLY A 196 2.24 8.53 -15.71
C GLY A 196 2.39 8.24 -14.22
N LEU A 197 1.79 9.05 -13.36
CA LEU A 197 1.71 8.85 -11.92
C LEU A 197 0.25 8.69 -11.51
N TYR A 198 -0.13 7.47 -11.13
CA TYR A 198 -1.50 7.17 -10.74
C TYR A 198 -1.78 7.73 -9.34
N GLU A 199 -2.80 8.60 -9.26
CA GLU A 199 -3.30 9.17 -8.00
C GLU A 199 -2.19 9.75 -7.09
N GLY A 200 -1.14 10.28 -7.69
CA GLY A 200 -0.03 10.83 -6.93
C GLY A 200 0.81 11.82 -7.72
N THR A 201 1.72 12.46 -7.04
CA THR A 201 2.62 13.47 -7.58
C THR A 201 4.05 12.94 -7.69
N ILE A 202 4.87 13.65 -8.44
CA ILE A 202 6.31 13.38 -8.53
C ILE A 202 6.98 13.42 -7.14
N TRP A 203 6.50 14.27 -6.25
CA TRP A 203 7.00 14.40 -4.89
C TRP A 203 6.70 13.19 -4.02
N GLN A 204 5.51 12.61 -4.17
CA GLN A 204 5.07 11.43 -3.41
C GLN A 204 5.78 10.17 -3.93
N TYR A 205 5.72 9.92 -5.24
CA TYR A 205 6.30 8.73 -5.86
C TYR A 205 7.83 8.68 -5.77
N ARG A 206 8.52 9.81 -5.63
CA ARG A 206 9.95 9.83 -5.35
C ARG A 206 10.35 8.92 -4.20
N TRP A 207 9.51 8.84 -3.19
CA TRP A 207 9.75 8.08 -1.97
C TRP A 207 9.22 6.64 -2.02
N PHE A 208 8.53 6.27 -3.09
CA PHE A 208 7.97 4.93 -3.23
C PHE A 208 9.01 3.90 -3.67
N VAL A 209 10.06 3.74 -2.88
CA VAL A 209 11.15 2.74 -3.06
C VAL A 209 11.50 2.11 -1.71
N PRO A 210 10.52 1.53 -0.97
CA PRO A 210 10.76 1.03 0.38
C PRO A 210 11.76 -0.13 0.42
N HIS A 211 11.84 -0.93 -0.64
CA HIS A 211 12.70 -2.10 -0.75
C HIS A 211 14.17 -1.79 -1.08
N ASP A 212 14.47 -0.58 -1.54
CA ASP A 212 15.80 -0.19 -2.02
C ASP A 212 16.19 1.22 -1.53
N PHE A 213 15.73 1.61 -0.35
CA PHE A 213 15.90 2.96 0.19
C PHE A 213 17.37 3.32 0.45
N ASP A 214 18.22 2.34 0.74
CA ASP A 214 19.67 2.55 0.84
C ASP A 214 20.29 3.02 -0.48
N TRP A 215 19.79 2.54 -1.61
CA TRP A 215 20.21 3.03 -2.92
C TRP A 215 19.75 4.48 -3.16
N VAL A 216 18.56 4.85 -2.73
CA VAL A 216 18.07 6.24 -2.77
C VAL A 216 18.98 7.15 -1.95
N ILE A 217 19.32 6.73 -0.73
CA ILE A 217 20.26 7.48 0.14
C ILE A 217 21.61 7.66 -0.54
N ALA A 218 22.19 6.60 -1.10
CA ALA A 218 23.47 6.65 -1.79
C ALA A 218 23.40 7.55 -3.04
N THR A 219 22.31 7.48 -3.80
CA THR A 219 22.11 8.27 -5.03
C THR A 219 21.94 9.76 -4.76
N LEU A 220 21.24 10.12 -3.68
CA LEU A 220 21.10 11.51 -3.22
C LEU A 220 22.32 12.02 -2.44
N GLY A 221 23.24 11.13 -2.06
CA GLY A 221 24.56 11.45 -1.53
C GLY A 221 24.76 11.17 -0.05
N SER A 222 23.77 11.32 0.81
CA SER A 222 23.90 11.01 2.23
C SER A 222 22.58 10.95 2.98
N LYS A 223 22.53 10.25 4.12
CA LYS A 223 21.38 10.28 5.04
C LYS A 223 21.00 11.70 5.46
N LYS A 224 22.00 12.58 5.71
CA LYS A 224 21.74 13.98 6.09
C LYS A 224 21.01 14.75 4.99
N LYS A 225 21.41 14.55 3.74
CA LYS A 225 20.74 15.19 2.59
C LYS A 225 19.32 14.67 2.43
N VAL A 226 19.12 13.35 2.48
CA VAL A 226 17.77 12.74 2.39
C VAL A 226 16.88 13.24 3.53
N LEU A 227 17.42 13.35 4.75
CA LEU A 227 16.69 13.92 5.88
C LEU A 227 16.22 15.36 5.59
N SER A 228 17.11 16.20 5.04
CA SER A 228 16.76 17.57 4.67
C SER A 228 15.71 17.65 3.54
N GLU A 229 15.74 16.70 2.60
CA GLU A 229 14.76 16.64 1.52
C GLU A 229 13.39 16.13 2.00
N LEU A 230 13.38 15.20 2.96
CA LEU A 230 12.14 14.80 3.64
C LEU A 230 11.58 15.96 4.49
N ASP A 231 12.43 16.69 5.21
CA ASP A 231 11.98 17.89 5.95
C ASP A 231 11.32 18.89 5.00
N TYR A 232 11.97 19.17 3.86
CA TYR A 232 11.41 20.04 2.82
C TYR A 232 10.04 19.53 2.31
N PHE A 233 9.91 18.23 2.06
CA PHE A 233 8.66 17.61 1.60
C PHE A 233 7.50 17.88 2.55
N PHE A 234 7.71 17.67 3.85
CA PHE A 234 6.65 17.90 4.85
C PHE A 234 6.43 19.38 5.16
N GLU A 235 7.48 20.19 5.28
CA GLU A 235 7.40 21.63 5.57
C GLU A 235 6.70 22.42 4.46
N ASN A 236 6.76 21.92 3.22
CA ASN A 236 6.08 22.54 2.08
C ASN A 236 4.71 21.92 1.76
N ASN A 237 4.15 21.09 2.66
CA ASN A 237 2.84 20.44 2.51
C ASN A 237 2.70 19.65 1.19
N LEU A 238 3.77 18.97 0.77
CA LEU A 238 3.77 18.10 -0.43
C LEU A 238 3.23 16.70 -0.14
N PHE A 239 3.10 16.36 1.12
CA PHE A 239 2.47 15.13 1.62
C PHE A 239 0.95 15.23 1.55
N ASN A 240 0.29 14.15 1.15
CA ASN A 240 -1.17 14.08 1.14
C ASN A 240 -1.68 12.81 1.85
N MET A 241 -2.17 12.98 3.07
CA MET A 241 -2.75 11.87 3.84
C MET A 241 -4.06 11.34 3.26
N GLY A 242 -4.70 12.09 2.37
CA GLY A 242 -5.99 11.73 1.77
C GLY A 242 -5.92 10.68 0.66
N ASN A 243 -4.71 10.22 0.30
CA ASN A 243 -4.51 9.15 -0.68
C ASN A 243 -3.30 8.28 -0.31
N GLN A 244 -3.13 7.14 -0.99
CA GLN A 244 -2.27 6.04 -0.58
C GLN A 244 -0.77 6.19 -0.93
N PRO A 245 -0.35 6.89 -2.00
CA PRO A 245 1.02 6.77 -2.53
C PRO A 245 2.12 7.08 -1.53
N ASP A 246 1.89 7.98 -0.59
CA ASP A 246 2.93 8.47 0.33
C ASP A 246 2.67 8.23 1.83
N ILE A 247 1.61 7.50 2.21
CA ILE A 247 1.30 7.24 3.64
C ILE A 247 2.42 6.50 4.40
N HIS A 248 3.36 5.86 3.72
CA HIS A 248 4.55 5.25 4.31
C HIS A 248 5.69 6.26 4.55
N VAL A 249 5.69 7.42 3.88
CA VAL A 249 6.81 8.37 3.89
C VAL A 249 7.12 8.93 5.27
N PRO A 250 6.15 9.21 6.17
CA PRO A 250 6.44 9.62 7.54
C PRO A 250 7.36 8.66 8.30
N PHE A 251 7.35 7.37 7.95
CA PHE A 251 8.12 6.34 8.63
C PHE A 251 9.57 6.21 8.12
N LEU A 252 9.91 6.85 6.99
CA LEU A 252 11.27 6.85 6.45
C LEU A 252 12.29 7.51 7.39
N TYR A 253 11.84 8.38 8.28
CA TYR A 253 12.70 8.97 9.31
C TYR A 253 13.34 7.92 10.24
N TYR A 254 12.72 6.74 10.43
CA TYR A 254 13.34 5.64 11.19
C TYR A 254 14.64 5.16 10.53
N TYR A 255 14.64 4.98 9.21
CA TYR A 255 15.84 4.57 8.45
C TYR A 255 16.96 5.60 8.51
N LEU A 256 16.59 6.87 8.68
CA LEU A 256 17.53 7.98 8.76
C LEU A 256 18.05 8.24 10.18
N GLY A 257 17.60 7.48 11.18
CA GLY A 257 17.98 7.63 12.58
C GLY A 257 17.31 8.80 13.30
N ALA A 258 16.16 9.26 12.79
CA ALA A 258 15.39 10.38 13.37
C ALA A 258 13.95 9.98 13.75
N PRO A 259 13.72 8.90 14.55
CA PRO A 259 12.39 8.38 14.85
C PRO A 259 11.47 9.41 15.53
N TRP A 260 12.02 10.33 16.31
CA TRP A 260 11.24 11.41 16.95
C TRP A 260 10.52 12.32 15.92
N LYS A 261 11.06 12.45 14.69
CA LYS A 261 10.41 13.22 13.63
C LYS A 261 9.15 12.50 13.14
N THR A 262 9.19 11.18 12.96
CA THR A 262 7.99 10.37 12.68
C THR A 262 6.95 10.58 13.77
N GLN A 263 7.32 10.41 15.04
CA GLN A 263 6.39 10.52 16.16
C GLN A 263 5.72 11.89 16.21
N LYS A 264 6.50 12.96 16.06
CA LYS A 264 5.99 14.33 16.00
C LYS A 264 5.06 14.53 14.81
N LEU A 265 5.50 14.15 13.62
CA LEU A 265 4.79 14.35 12.35
C LEU A 265 3.46 13.60 12.32
N VAL A 266 3.45 12.31 12.67
CA VAL A 266 2.21 11.51 12.71
C VAL A 266 1.21 12.14 13.68
N ARG A 267 1.67 12.56 14.88
CA ARG A 267 0.79 13.26 15.82
C ARG A 267 0.22 14.56 15.26
N GLN A 268 1.02 15.35 14.56
CA GLN A 268 0.57 16.59 13.93
C GLN A 268 -0.48 16.30 12.84
N ILE A 269 -0.22 15.39 11.91
CA ILE A 269 -1.15 15.02 10.84
C ILE A 269 -2.49 14.55 11.41
N LEU A 270 -2.47 13.76 12.49
CA LEU A 270 -3.68 13.20 13.08
C LEU A 270 -4.51 14.19 13.91
N LEU A 271 -3.88 15.20 14.50
CA LEU A 271 -4.52 16.03 15.52
C LEU A 271 -4.61 17.52 15.18
N GLU A 272 -3.74 18.01 14.29
CA GLU A 272 -3.62 19.43 13.96
C GLU A 272 -4.17 19.74 12.57
N PRO A 273 -4.56 20.98 12.28
CA PRO A 273 -4.87 21.40 10.92
C PRO A 273 -3.66 21.23 10.00
N THR A 274 -3.89 20.68 8.82
CA THR A 274 -2.90 20.54 7.73
C THR A 274 -3.32 21.36 6.52
N THR A 275 -2.37 21.69 5.66
CA THR A 275 -2.61 22.35 4.39
C THR A 275 -2.57 21.32 3.28
N ASN A 276 -3.65 21.21 2.52
CA ASN A 276 -3.79 20.24 1.42
C ASN A 276 -4.09 20.99 0.13
N TYR A 277 -3.30 20.75 -0.91
CA TYR A 277 -3.42 21.44 -2.21
C TYR A 277 -4.28 20.66 -3.21
N TYR A 278 -4.52 19.39 -2.95
CA TYR A 278 -5.27 18.51 -3.84
C TYR A 278 -6.00 17.41 -3.06
N GLY A 279 -7.13 16.97 -3.63
CA GLY A 279 -7.84 15.77 -3.20
C GLY A 279 -7.27 14.51 -3.84
N THR A 280 -8.07 13.47 -3.95
CA THR A 280 -7.64 12.19 -4.53
C THR A 280 -7.27 12.31 -6.02
N HIS A 281 -8.07 13.01 -6.81
CA HIS A 281 -7.94 13.02 -8.27
C HIS A 281 -7.56 14.37 -8.88
N GLU A 282 -7.73 15.46 -8.15
CA GLU A 282 -7.50 16.79 -8.73
C GLU A 282 -6.92 17.80 -7.73
N LYS A 283 -6.26 18.81 -8.28
CA LYS A 283 -5.80 19.95 -7.52
C LYS A 283 -6.95 20.92 -7.27
N TRP A 284 -7.02 21.41 -6.05
CA TRP A 284 -7.99 22.45 -5.72
C TRP A 284 -7.49 23.85 -6.12
N GLU A 285 -8.40 24.72 -6.53
CA GLU A 285 -8.06 26.12 -6.83
C GLU A 285 -7.49 26.86 -5.62
N LYS A 286 -7.97 26.53 -4.43
CA LYS A 286 -7.48 27.06 -3.15
C LYS A 286 -7.17 25.90 -2.22
N PRO A 287 -6.04 25.97 -1.51
CA PRO A 287 -5.70 24.92 -0.55
C PRO A 287 -6.75 24.86 0.56
N TYR A 288 -7.08 23.63 0.95
CA TYR A 288 -7.86 23.38 2.15
C TYR A 288 -6.91 23.43 3.36
N ILE A 289 -7.33 24.16 4.41
CA ILE A 289 -6.61 24.22 5.69
C ILE A 289 -7.54 23.74 6.78
N GLY A 290 -7.24 22.62 7.40
CA GLY A 290 -8.05 22.02 8.44
C GLY A 290 -7.58 20.65 8.87
N LYS A 291 -8.30 20.06 9.82
CA LYS A 291 -8.03 18.69 10.26
C LYS A 291 -8.49 17.70 9.20
N ILE A 292 -7.61 16.78 8.83
CA ILE A 292 -7.98 15.67 7.93
C ILE A 292 -8.95 14.74 8.66
N PHE A 293 -8.61 14.31 9.86
CA PHE A 293 -9.44 13.40 10.65
C PHE A 293 -10.35 14.15 11.63
N ASN A 294 -11.59 13.71 11.73
CA ASN A 294 -12.61 14.37 12.54
C ASN A 294 -13.52 13.34 13.22
N THR A 295 -14.51 13.83 14.00
CA THR A 295 -15.46 13.01 14.75
C THR A 295 -16.79 12.78 14.05
N THR A 296 -16.92 13.19 12.78
CA THR A 296 -18.11 12.89 11.99
C THR A 296 -18.17 11.40 11.62
N PRO A 297 -19.34 10.86 11.22
CA PRO A 297 -19.43 9.48 10.76
C PRO A 297 -18.52 9.12 9.59
N GLN A 298 -18.17 10.09 8.75
CA GLN A 298 -17.20 9.91 7.66
C GLN A 298 -15.77 9.75 8.19
N GLY A 299 -15.46 10.31 9.35
CA GLY A 299 -14.18 10.14 10.04
C GLY A 299 -13.05 11.01 9.51
N TYR A 300 -13.15 11.60 8.32
CA TYR A 300 -12.12 12.45 7.73
C TYR A 300 -12.70 13.44 6.69
N LEU A 301 -11.81 14.20 6.06
CA LEU A 301 -12.16 15.27 5.16
C LEU A 301 -12.96 14.75 3.94
N LYS A 302 -14.04 15.45 3.61
CA LYS A 302 -14.80 15.20 2.37
C LYS A 302 -13.88 15.32 1.14
N GLU A 303 -14.10 14.47 0.14
CA GLU A 303 -13.32 14.39 -1.11
C GLU A 303 -11.92 13.78 -0.96
N MET A 304 -11.60 13.24 0.20
CA MET A 304 -10.49 12.32 0.39
C MET A 304 -10.95 10.88 0.15
N ASP A 305 -10.02 10.02 -0.18
CA ASP A 305 -10.30 8.62 -0.45
C ASP A 305 -10.53 7.82 0.83
N ASP A 306 -11.52 6.94 0.84
CA ASP A 306 -11.88 6.08 1.99
C ASP A 306 -11.55 4.60 1.73
N ASP A 307 -10.49 4.31 1.01
CA ASP A 307 -10.10 2.94 0.66
C ASP A 307 -9.50 2.14 1.84
N ALA A 308 -9.77 2.59 3.05
CA ALA A 308 -9.33 2.01 4.31
C ALA A 308 -7.81 2.03 4.59
N GLY A 309 -6.96 2.34 3.64
CA GLY A 309 -5.52 2.53 3.84
C GLY A 309 -5.24 3.75 4.71
N THR A 310 -5.76 4.90 4.32
CA THR A 310 -5.67 6.16 5.07
C THR A 310 -6.24 6.04 6.47
N MET A 311 -7.40 5.39 6.63
CA MET A 311 -8.07 5.23 7.92
C MET A 311 -7.32 4.29 8.88
N SER A 312 -6.42 3.48 8.38
CA SER A 312 -5.62 2.50 9.15
C SER A 312 -4.27 3.04 9.61
N SER A 313 -3.89 4.23 9.17
CA SER A 313 -2.58 4.84 9.41
C SER A 313 -2.35 5.27 10.85
#